data_4d1af45e71d65fb8f9df03f4ad48fe95
#
_entry.id   4d1af45e71d65fb8f9df03f4ad48fe95
#
_cell.length_a   1.000
_cell.length_b   1.000
_cell.length_c   1.000
_cell.angle_alpha   90.00
_cell.angle_beta   90.00
_cell.angle_gamma   90.00
#
_symmetry.space_group_name_H-M   'P 1'
#
loop_
_entity.id
_entity.type
_entity.pdbx_description
1 polymer ?
#
loop_
_entity_poly.entity_id
_entity_poly.type
_entity_poly.pdbx_seq_one_letter_code
_entity_poly.pdbx_strand_id
1 'polypeptide(L)'
;QSSTGLSDEVLTRAAKRFGRTADRFILIGNDIFDTGQGEDVLNALLNLSILVHHGAEGSISIFPPREHCNSQGVNDMGCTPDFLPGYRSFNDSDALSSLTSEWGIDALKFDNNNPANDLIENCTNGTIKFLHIAGEDPVHSYYKGADIKNALQIVPFLVVQDVYMTETAQMADIILPATTFAEKEGSFTNM
;
A
#
# COMPACT_ATOMS: atom_id res chain seq x y z
N GLN A 1 12.03 29.64 3.51
CA GLN A 1 13.32 29.30 4.19
C GLN A 1 13.14 28.45 5.44
N SER A 2 12.06 28.63 6.20
CA SER A 2 11.91 27.94 7.50
C SER A 2 11.57 26.45 7.38
N SER A 3 10.95 26.00 6.30
CA SER A 3 10.46 24.62 6.16
C SER A 3 11.44 23.68 5.47
N THR A 4 12.27 24.18 4.57
CA THR A 4 13.20 23.35 3.79
C THR A 4 14.67 23.52 4.17
N GLY A 5 15.02 24.57 4.94
CA GLY A 5 16.42 24.94 5.21
C GLY A 5 17.19 25.46 3.99
N LEU A 6 16.57 25.59 2.82
CA LEU A 6 17.18 26.04 1.58
C LEU A 6 16.93 27.53 1.35
N SER A 7 17.90 28.21 0.71
CA SER A 7 17.73 29.61 0.29
C SER A 7 16.83 29.72 -0.94
N ASP A 8 16.17 30.85 -1.10
CA ASP A 8 15.29 31.13 -2.28
C ASP A 8 16.08 31.06 -3.59
N GLU A 9 17.37 31.40 -3.57
CA GLU A 9 18.24 31.30 -4.74
C GLU A 9 18.42 29.83 -5.17
N VAL A 10 18.64 28.93 -4.22
CA VAL A 10 18.82 27.48 -4.48
C VAL A 10 17.50 26.91 -5.01
N LEU A 11 16.37 27.24 -4.39
CA LEU A 11 15.04 26.79 -4.84
C LEU A 11 14.71 27.31 -6.25
N THR A 12 14.96 28.57 -6.52
CA THR A 12 14.73 29.16 -7.85
C THR A 12 15.62 28.52 -8.91
N ARG A 13 16.86 28.25 -8.60
CA ARG A 13 17.79 27.58 -9.53
C ARG A 13 17.36 26.15 -9.84
N ALA A 14 16.92 25.40 -8.80
CA ALA A 14 16.39 24.05 -8.98
C ALA A 14 15.14 24.03 -9.84
N ALA A 15 14.18 24.92 -9.57
CA ALA A 15 12.94 25.05 -10.33
C ALA A 15 13.20 25.39 -11.79
N LYS A 16 14.11 26.35 -12.07
CA LYS A 16 14.48 26.71 -13.44
C LYS A 16 15.16 25.56 -14.19
N ARG A 17 15.99 24.76 -13.50
CA ARG A 17 16.64 23.60 -14.10
C ARG A 17 15.63 22.51 -14.41
N PHE A 18 14.74 22.22 -13.48
CA PHE A 18 13.68 21.23 -13.67
C PHE A 18 12.73 21.64 -14.81
N GLY A 19 12.34 22.91 -14.89
CA GLY A 19 11.46 23.44 -15.94
C GLY A 19 12.04 23.44 -17.35
N ARG A 20 13.38 23.41 -17.50
CA ARG A 20 14.06 23.44 -18.82
C ARG A 20 14.40 22.08 -19.38
N THR A 21 14.27 21.03 -18.60
CA THR A 21 14.59 19.66 -19.04
C THR A 21 13.39 19.09 -19.80
N ALA A 22 13.61 18.45 -20.94
CA ALA A 22 12.53 17.88 -21.75
C ALA A 22 11.89 16.66 -21.06
N ASP A 23 12.69 15.63 -20.78
CA ASP A 23 12.21 14.43 -20.10
C ASP A 23 12.62 14.45 -18.64
N ARG A 24 11.67 14.19 -17.76
CA ARG A 24 11.84 14.27 -16.32
C ARG A 24 11.36 12.99 -15.66
N PHE A 25 12.11 12.59 -14.66
CA PHE A 25 11.77 11.42 -13.86
C PHE A 25 11.84 11.78 -12.38
N ILE A 26 10.75 11.51 -11.66
CA ILE A 26 10.65 11.78 -10.24
C ILE A 26 10.49 10.44 -9.51
N LEU A 27 11.48 10.10 -8.69
CA LEU A 27 11.40 8.97 -7.75
C LEU A 27 10.91 9.49 -6.40
N ILE A 28 9.88 8.85 -5.85
CA ILE A 28 9.30 9.19 -4.55
C ILE A 28 9.61 8.06 -3.59
N GLY A 29 10.36 8.34 -2.53
CA GLY A 29 10.60 7.34 -1.47
C GLY A 29 9.32 7.01 -0.69
N ASN A 30 9.18 5.77 -0.25
CA ASN A 30 7.99 5.30 0.46
C ASN A 30 7.77 6.02 1.79
N ASP A 31 8.83 6.44 2.46
CA ASP A 31 8.77 7.16 3.74
C ASP A 31 7.84 8.39 3.72
N ILE A 32 7.60 8.96 2.53
CA ILE A 32 6.67 10.09 2.37
C ILE A 32 5.23 9.66 2.69
N PHE A 33 4.85 8.44 2.32
CA PHE A 33 3.49 7.92 2.54
C PHE A 33 3.24 7.51 3.98
N ASP A 34 4.30 7.23 4.74
CA ASP A 34 4.22 6.92 6.17
C ASP A 34 4.03 8.17 7.04
N THR A 35 4.18 9.34 6.45
CA THR A 35 3.87 10.62 7.11
C THR A 35 2.42 11.00 6.85
N GLY A 36 1.75 11.65 7.80
CA GLY A 36 0.40 12.17 7.59
C GLY A 36 0.29 13.26 6.51
N GLN A 37 1.37 13.57 5.77
CA GLN A 37 1.45 14.56 4.71
C GLN A 37 1.71 13.95 3.32
N GLY A 38 1.68 12.64 3.20
CA GLY A 38 2.00 11.96 1.93
C GLY A 38 1.10 12.38 0.77
N GLU A 39 -0.19 12.54 1.03
CA GLU A 39 -1.15 13.00 0.03
C GLU A 39 -0.87 14.45 -0.42
N ASP A 40 -0.55 15.34 0.49
CA ASP A 40 -0.21 16.73 0.18
C ASP A 40 1.05 16.83 -0.68
N VAL A 41 2.06 16.01 -0.37
CA VAL A 41 3.30 15.94 -1.16
C VAL A 41 3.03 15.42 -2.56
N LEU A 42 2.23 14.36 -2.69
CA LEU A 42 1.84 13.82 -4.00
C LEU A 42 1.08 14.87 -4.83
N ASN A 43 0.11 15.54 -4.23
CA ASN A 43 -0.65 16.60 -4.88
C ASN A 43 0.25 17.77 -5.30
N ALA A 44 1.22 18.16 -4.49
CA ALA A 44 2.20 19.18 -4.85
C ALA A 44 3.06 18.77 -6.05
N LEU A 45 3.50 17.51 -6.10
CA LEU A 45 4.27 16.96 -7.22
C LEU A 45 3.45 16.87 -8.51
N LEU A 46 2.17 16.46 -8.41
CA LEU A 46 1.26 16.44 -9.54
C LEU A 46 1.02 17.86 -10.08
N ASN A 47 0.77 18.83 -9.21
CA ASN A 47 0.62 20.22 -9.59
C ASN A 47 1.89 20.79 -10.25
N LEU A 48 3.07 20.49 -9.68
CA LEU A 48 4.34 20.88 -10.30
C LEU A 48 4.49 20.26 -11.69
N SER A 49 4.11 19.00 -11.85
CA SER A 49 4.17 18.28 -13.12
C SER A 49 3.27 18.92 -14.19
N ILE A 50 2.04 19.30 -13.80
CA ILE A 50 1.09 20.01 -14.69
C ILE A 50 1.64 21.36 -15.11
N LEU A 51 2.16 22.15 -14.16
CA LEU A 51 2.71 23.50 -14.44
C LEU A 51 3.88 23.45 -15.41
N VAL A 52 4.73 22.46 -15.27
CA VAL A 52 5.93 22.34 -16.10
C VAL A 52 5.61 21.73 -17.47
N HIS A 53 4.62 20.85 -17.55
CA HIS A 53 4.18 20.24 -18.82
C HIS A 53 3.54 21.27 -19.76
N HIS A 54 2.82 22.24 -19.24
CA HIS A 54 2.14 23.28 -20.03
C HIS A 54 3.08 24.20 -20.82
N GLY A 55 4.36 24.23 -20.52
CA GLY A 55 5.32 25.15 -21.15
C GLY A 55 6.53 24.49 -21.82
N ALA A 56 6.61 23.16 -21.84
CA ALA A 56 7.81 22.46 -22.34
C ALA A 56 7.45 21.19 -23.12
N GLU A 57 8.25 20.90 -24.14
CA GLU A 57 8.25 19.59 -24.79
C GLU A 57 8.82 18.55 -23.82
N GLY A 58 8.35 17.30 -23.92
CA GLY A 58 8.84 16.15 -23.13
C GLY A 58 7.82 15.57 -22.16
N SER A 59 8.24 14.53 -21.46
CA SER A 59 7.43 13.75 -20.53
C SER A 59 7.83 14.00 -19.08
N ILE A 60 6.87 13.77 -18.17
CA ILE A 60 7.15 13.71 -16.73
C ILE A 60 6.62 12.36 -16.25
N SER A 61 7.53 11.55 -15.72
CA SER A 61 7.19 10.27 -15.11
C SER A 61 7.40 10.36 -13.62
N ILE A 62 6.35 10.03 -12.85
CA ILE A 62 6.40 9.94 -11.40
C ILE A 62 6.40 8.45 -11.05
N PHE A 63 7.40 8.01 -10.32
CA PHE A 63 7.60 6.61 -9.97
C PHE A 63 7.73 6.46 -8.45
N PRO A 64 6.68 5.99 -7.77
CA PRO A 64 6.75 5.56 -6.38
C PRO A 64 7.20 4.09 -6.36
N PRO A 65 8.47 3.77 -6.05
CA PRO A 65 8.89 2.39 -5.91
C PRO A 65 8.05 1.69 -4.83
N ARG A 66 7.64 0.46 -5.08
CA ARG A 66 6.91 -0.33 -4.09
C ARG A 66 7.88 -0.93 -3.08
N GLU A 67 7.45 -1.06 -1.84
CA GLU A 67 8.27 -1.61 -0.76
C GLU A 67 8.66 -3.06 -1.01
N HIS A 68 7.71 -3.86 -1.50
CA HIS A 68 7.92 -5.28 -1.77
C HIS A 68 7.92 -5.59 -3.26
N CYS A 69 8.74 -6.57 -3.65
CA CYS A 69 8.95 -6.95 -5.05
C CYS A 69 7.69 -7.51 -5.76
N ASN A 70 6.65 -7.86 -5.03
CA ASN A 70 5.39 -8.35 -5.58
C ASN A 70 4.17 -7.53 -5.18
N SER A 71 4.34 -6.30 -4.71
CA SER A 71 3.21 -5.44 -4.32
C SER A 71 2.24 -5.23 -5.47
N GLN A 72 2.74 -5.07 -6.70
CA GLN A 72 1.88 -4.95 -7.87
C GLN A 72 1.10 -6.24 -8.14
N GLY A 73 1.76 -7.40 -8.07
CA GLY A 73 1.09 -8.70 -8.26
C GLY A 73 -0.01 -8.97 -7.24
N VAL A 74 0.22 -8.58 -5.98
CA VAL A 74 -0.79 -8.66 -4.92
C VAL A 74 -2.01 -7.80 -5.24
N ASN A 75 -1.79 -6.56 -5.70
CA ASN A 75 -2.86 -5.66 -6.11
C ASN A 75 -3.60 -6.18 -7.36
N ASP A 76 -2.88 -6.69 -8.37
CA ASP A 76 -3.47 -7.24 -9.59
C ASP A 76 -4.37 -8.44 -9.30
N MET A 77 -4.05 -9.20 -8.26
CA MET A 77 -4.87 -10.36 -7.83
C MET A 77 -6.03 -9.97 -6.91
N GLY A 78 -6.22 -8.67 -6.63
CA GLY A 78 -7.30 -8.18 -5.77
C GLY A 78 -7.10 -8.46 -4.28
N CYS A 79 -5.86 -8.70 -3.84
CA CYS A 79 -5.52 -8.78 -2.41
C CYS A 79 -5.33 -7.37 -1.82
N THR A 80 -6.27 -6.49 -2.09
CA THR A 80 -6.33 -5.10 -1.66
C THR A 80 -7.78 -4.74 -1.38
N PRO A 81 -8.07 -3.89 -0.41
CA PRO A 81 -9.43 -3.53 -0.07
C PRO A 81 -10.15 -2.72 -1.15
N ASP A 82 -9.42 -2.13 -2.11
CA ASP A 82 -9.98 -1.13 -3.03
C ASP A 82 -10.26 -1.68 -4.43
N PHE A 83 -9.74 -2.87 -4.76
CA PHE A 83 -9.83 -3.41 -6.11
C PHE A 83 -10.21 -4.90 -6.14
N LEU A 84 -10.96 -5.26 -7.17
CA LEU A 84 -11.23 -6.62 -7.58
C LEU A 84 -10.02 -7.22 -8.31
N PRO A 85 -9.93 -8.56 -8.45
CA PRO A 85 -8.97 -9.20 -9.33
C PRO A 85 -8.94 -8.58 -10.73
N GLY A 86 -7.74 -8.35 -11.25
CA GLY A 86 -7.52 -7.63 -12.51
C GLY A 86 -7.48 -6.10 -12.34
N TYR A 87 -7.27 -5.62 -11.12
CA TYR A 87 -7.18 -4.19 -10.79
C TYR A 87 -8.44 -3.40 -11.18
N ARG A 88 -9.60 -4.05 -11.08
CA ARG A 88 -10.89 -3.47 -11.44
C ARG A 88 -11.55 -2.80 -10.24
N SER A 89 -12.19 -1.67 -10.48
CA SER A 89 -12.93 -0.98 -9.43
C SER A 89 -14.13 -1.80 -8.94
N PHE A 90 -14.45 -1.73 -7.66
CA PHE A 90 -15.70 -2.26 -7.09
C PHE A 90 -16.96 -1.60 -7.67
N ASN A 91 -16.83 -0.44 -8.30
CA ASN A 91 -17.95 0.24 -8.97
C ASN A 91 -18.18 -0.27 -10.41
N ASP A 92 -17.34 -1.18 -10.90
CA ASP A 92 -17.47 -1.81 -12.20
C ASP A 92 -18.50 -2.97 -12.11
N SER A 93 -19.73 -2.69 -12.51
CA SER A 93 -20.83 -3.66 -12.48
C SER A 93 -20.59 -4.90 -13.36
N ASP A 94 -19.87 -4.74 -14.46
CA ASP A 94 -19.58 -5.84 -15.39
C ASP A 94 -18.52 -6.77 -14.81
N ALA A 95 -17.51 -6.19 -14.13
CA ALA A 95 -16.51 -6.94 -13.38
C ALA A 95 -17.14 -7.74 -12.24
N LEU A 96 -18.01 -7.10 -11.45
CA LEU A 96 -18.73 -7.75 -10.35
C LEU A 96 -19.61 -8.91 -10.86
N SER A 97 -20.36 -8.68 -11.91
CA SER A 97 -21.24 -9.69 -12.50
C SER A 97 -20.45 -10.88 -13.04
N SER A 98 -19.33 -10.62 -13.70
CA SER A 98 -18.44 -11.66 -14.21
C SER A 98 -17.86 -12.52 -13.09
N LEU A 99 -17.33 -11.87 -12.02
CA LEU A 99 -16.72 -12.56 -10.90
C LEU A 99 -17.72 -13.36 -10.07
N THR A 100 -18.91 -12.80 -9.79
CA THR A 100 -19.97 -13.53 -9.07
C THR A 100 -20.43 -14.76 -9.84
N SER A 101 -20.55 -14.65 -11.17
CA SER A 101 -20.90 -15.78 -12.03
C SER A 101 -19.81 -16.85 -12.01
N GLU A 102 -18.54 -16.47 -12.09
CA GLU A 102 -17.40 -17.39 -12.14
C GLU A 102 -17.18 -18.09 -10.79
N TRP A 103 -17.38 -17.37 -9.68
CA TRP A 103 -17.25 -17.93 -8.33
C TRP A 103 -18.50 -18.66 -7.85
N GLY A 104 -19.61 -18.62 -8.60
CA GLY A 104 -20.85 -19.28 -8.26
C GLY A 104 -21.50 -18.72 -6.99
N ILE A 105 -21.41 -17.42 -6.76
CA ILE A 105 -22.00 -16.72 -5.63
C ILE A 105 -23.05 -15.72 -6.11
N ASP A 106 -24.11 -15.53 -5.30
CA ASP A 106 -25.24 -14.68 -5.68
C ASP A 106 -24.90 -13.20 -5.71
N ALA A 107 -24.03 -12.75 -4.79
CA ALA A 107 -23.55 -11.37 -4.73
C ALA A 107 -22.27 -11.25 -3.90
N LEU A 108 -21.40 -10.33 -4.29
CA LEU A 108 -20.33 -9.83 -3.44
C LEU A 108 -20.90 -8.70 -2.57
N LYS A 109 -20.83 -8.86 -1.27
CA LYS A 109 -21.17 -7.80 -0.32
C LYS A 109 -19.89 -7.07 0.07
N PHE A 110 -19.83 -5.81 -0.29
CA PHE A 110 -18.76 -4.93 0.18
C PHE A 110 -19.31 -4.04 1.28
N ASP A 111 -18.58 -4.00 2.38
CA ASP A 111 -18.82 -3.01 3.41
C ASP A 111 -17.90 -1.82 3.09
N ASN A 112 -18.49 -0.64 2.88
CA ASN A 112 -17.73 0.59 2.68
C ASN A 112 -16.93 1.01 3.94
N ASN A 113 -17.26 0.42 5.09
CA ASN A 113 -16.45 0.52 6.30
C ASN A 113 -15.35 -0.55 6.27
N ASN A 114 -14.30 -0.30 5.49
CA ASN A 114 -13.17 -1.22 5.42
C ASN A 114 -12.43 -1.27 6.76
N PRO A 115 -12.53 -2.36 7.55
CA PRO A 115 -11.84 -2.46 8.83
C PRO A 115 -10.31 -2.49 8.71
N ALA A 116 -9.76 -2.65 7.51
CA ALA A 116 -8.33 -2.61 7.29
C ALA A 116 -7.76 -1.18 7.33
N ASN A 117 -8.60 -0.14 7.10
CA ASN A 117 -8.13 1.25 7.10
C ASN A 117 -7.68 1.72 8.49
N ASP A 118 -8.18 1.10 9.56
CA ASP A 118 -7.72 1.33 10.91
C ASP A 118 -7.65 0.02 11.70
N LEU A 119 -6.66 -0.80 11.36
CA LEU A 119 -6.47 -2.12 11.96
C LEU A 119 -6.36 -2.05 13.48
N ILE A 120 -5.59 -1.09 14.01
CA ILE A 120 -5.37 -0.95 15.45
C ILE A 120 -6.68 -0.64 16.17
N GLU A 121 -7.44 0.34 15.68
CA GLU A 121 -8.71 0.72 16.26
C GLU A 121 -9.72 -0.44 16.20
N ASN A 122 -9.85 -1.10 15.04
CA ASN A 122 -10.80 -2.17 14.82
C ASN A 122 -10.48 -3.47 15.58
N CYS A 123 -9.22 -3.74 15.84
CA CYS A 123 -8.82 -4.79 16.79
C CYS A 123 -9.20 -4.39 18.22
N THR A 124 -8.86 -3.15 18.62
CA THR A 124 -9.02 -2.70 20.01
C THR A 124 -10.49 -2.54 20.42
N ASN A 125 -11.35 -2.04 19.52
CA ASN A 125 -12.78 -1.90 19.78
C ASN A 125 -13.57 -3.21 19.61
N GLY A 126 -12.88 -4.29 19.20
CA GLY A 126 -13.44 -5.63 19.04
C GLY A 126 -14.34 -5.80 17.81
N THR A 127 -14.22 -4.93 16.81
CA THR A 127 -14.86 -5.11 15.50
C THR A 127 -14.28 -6.33 14.79
N ILE A 128 -12.94 -6.50 14.83
CA ILE A 128 -12.26 -7.67 14.28
C ILE A 128 -12.33 -8.81 15.29
N LYS A 129 -12.98 -9.91 14.90
CA LYS A 129 -13.11 -11.14 15.70
C LYS A 129 -12.17 -12.24 15.24
N PHE A 130 -11.75 -12.18 14.00
CA PHE A 130 -10.82 -13.10 13.35
C PHE A 130 -9.85 -12.28 12.50
N LEU A 131 -8.57 -12.57 12.62
CA LEU A 131 -7.52 -11.96 11.79
C LEU A 131 -6.61 -13.04 11.26
N HIS A 132 -6.35 -13.04 9.97
CA HIS A 132 -5.35 -13.87 9.33
C HIS A 132 -4.25 -12.97 8.75
N ILE A 133 -3.03 -13.15 9.24
CA ILE A 133 -1.83 -12.45 8.76
C ILE A 133 -1.00 -13.45 7.97
N ALA A 134 -0.65 -13.11 6.73
CA ALA A 134 0.08 -13.99 5.84
C ALA A 134 1.33 -13.28 5.28
N GLY A 135 2.51 -13.80 5.66
CA GLY A 135 3.81 -13.33 5.16
C GLY A 135 4.19 -11.91 5.61
N GLU A 136 3.73 -11.49 6.78
CA GLU A 136 3.99 -10.16 7.33
C GLU A 136 4.21 -10.22 8.84
N ASP A 137 5.14 -9.40 9.35
CA ASP A 137 5.38 -9.20 10.77
C ASP A 137 5.09 -7.75 11.18
N PRO A 138 3.80 -7.35 11.29
CA PRO A 138 3.42 -5.98 11.53
C PRO A 138 3.92 -5.44 12.89
N VAL A 139 4.18 -6.30 13.86
CA VAL A 139 4.77 -5.86 15.14
C VAL A 139 6.18 -5.29 14.94
N HIS A 140 6.92 -5.80 13.98
CA HIS A 140 8.30 -5.40 13.70
C HIS A 140 8.42 -4.39 12.54
N SER A 141 7.62 -4.54 11.50
CA SER A 141 7.76 -3.77 10.25
C SER A 141 7.08 -2.40 10.29
N TYR A 142 6.05 -2.20 11.13
CA TYR A 142 5.34 -0.93 11.19
C TYR A 142 5.88 0.01 12.26
N TYR A 143 5.85 1.32 11.98
CA TYR A 143 6.33 2.35 12.92
C TYR A 143 5.56 2.40 14.25
N LYS A 144 4.32 1.87 14.31
CA LYS A 144 3.50 1.70 15.51
C LYS A 144 3.51 0.26 16.04
N GLY A 145 4.59 -0.46 15.93
CA GLY A 145 4.68 -1.87 16.29
C GLY A 145 4.19 -2.20 17.71
N ALA A 146 4.47 -1.33 18.69
CA ALA A 146 3.99 -1.52 20.06
C ALA A 146 2.46 -1.43 20.17
N ASP A 147 1.82 -0.50 19.45
CA ASP A 147 0.37 -0.34 19.43
C ASP A 147 -0.29 -1.53 18.70
N ILE A 148 0.33 -1.98 17.60
CA ILE A 148 -0.09 -3.18 16.86
C ILE A 148 -0.01 -4.41 17.76
N LYS A 149 1.09 -4.59 18.48
CA LYS A 149 1.23 -5.71 19.42
C LYS A 149 0.11 -5.75 20.45
N ASN A 150 -0.20 -4.60 21.05
CA ASN A 150 -1.30 -4.48 22.01
C ASN A 150 -2.67 -4.78 21.36
N ALA A 151 -2.89 -4.30 20.14
CA ALA A 151 -4.12 -4.53 19.40
C ALA A 151 -4.31 -6.00 19.04
N LEU A 152 -3.27 -6.68 18.58
CA LEU A 152 -3.31 -8.11 18.23
C LEU A 152 -3.62 -9.01 19.42
N GLN A 153 -3.17 -8.65 20.63
CA GLN A 153 -3.49 -9.40 21.86
C GLN A 153 -4.98 -9.40 22.23
N ILE A 154 -5.75 -8.45 21.69
CA ILE A 154 -7.19 -8.31 21.96
C ILE A 154 -8.02 -9.10 20.95
N VAL A 155 -7.46 -9.42 19.77
CA VAL A 155 -8.16 -10.19 18.74
C VAL A 155 -8.52 -11.57 19.26
N PRO A 156 -9.80 -11.96 19.23
CA PRO A 156 -10.27 -13.23 19.81
C PRO A 156 -9.68 -14.47 19.12
N PHE A 157 -9.32 -14.37 17.84
CA PHE A 157 -8.74 -15.49 17.10
C PHE A 157 -7.78 -14.99 16.02
N LEU A 158 -6.50 -15.24 16.24
CA LEU A 158 -5.39 -14.82 15.37
C LEU A 158 -4.75 -16.02 14.69
N VAL A 159 -4.70 -16.01 13.37
CA VAL A 159 -3.98 -16.98 12.55
C VAL A 159 -2.82 -16.28 11.87
N VAL A 160 -1.63 -16.82 11.98
CA VAL A 160 -0.44 -16.29 11.28
C VAL A 160 0.14 -17.37 10.37
N GLN A 161 0.39 -17.02 9.12
CA GLN A 161 1.05 -17.84 8.15
C GLN A 161 2.38 -17.18 7.77
N ASP A 162 3.49 -17.80 8.16
CA ASP A 162 4.81 -17.24 7.91
C ASP A 162 5.86 -18.32 7.71
N VAL A 163 7.00 -17.91 7.12
CA VAL A 163 8.20 -18.76 6.95
C VAL A 163 8.98 -18.87 8.25
N TYR A 164 8.95 -17.81 9.07
CA TYR A 164 9.68 -17.71 10.32
C TYR A 164 8.75 -17.55 11.50
N MET A 165 9.25 -17.93 12.67
CA MET A 165 8.59 -17.67 13.95
C MET A 165 8.85 -16.22 14.37
N THR A 166 8.14 -15.31 13.75
CA THR A 166 8.19 -13.87 14.01
C THR A 166 7.58 -13.52 15.36
N GLU A 167 7.75 -12.27 15.81
CA GLU A 167 7.09 -11.79 17.03
C GLU A 167 5.56 -11.82 16.90
N THR A 168 5.04 -11.48 15.72
CA THR A 168 3.62 -11.62 15.39
C THR A 168 3.17 -13.08 15.44
N ALA A 169 3.94 -13.99 14.86
CA ALA A 169 3.61 -15.41 14.84
C ALA A 169 3.55 -16.03 16.25
N GLN A 170 4.40 -15.56 17.17
CA GLN A 170 4.39 -16.03 18.56
C GLN A 170 3.11 -15.66 19.34
N MET A 171 2.33 -14.71 18.84
CA MET A 171 1.07 -14.27 19.46
C MET A 171 -0.15 -15.02 18.91
N ALA A 172 0.02 -15.80 17.83
CA ALA A 172 -1.08 -16.44 17.13
C ALA A 172 -1.65 -17.65 17.89
N ASP A 173 -2.98 -17.84 17.77
CA ASP A 173 -3.65 -19.06 18.23
C ASP A 173 -3.33 -20.24 17.31
N ILE A 174 -3.16 -19.99 16.01
CA ILE A 174 -2.75 -20.97 15.02
C ILE A 174 -1.64 -20.40 14.15
N ILE A 175 -0.58 -21.20 13.97
CA ILE A 175 0.53 -20.90 13.07
C ILE A 175 0.47 -21.87 11.90
N LEU A 176 0.46 -21.33 10.69
CA LEU A 176 0.53 -22.06 9.44
C LEU A 176 1.93 -21.87 8.84
N PRO A 177 2.76 -22.92 8.75
CA PRO A 177 4.08 -22.77 8.14
C PRO A 177 3.95 -22.49 6.64
N ALA A 178 4.69 -21.50 6.17
CA ALA A 178 4.77 -21.13 4.76
C ALA A 178 6.13 -21.54 4.18
N THR A 179 6.19 -21.69 2.88
CA THR A 179 7.43 -21.92 2.14
C THR A 179 8.04 -20.61 1.66
N THR A 180 9.37 -20.59 1.50
CA THR A 180 10.06 -19.46 0.86
C THR A 180 9.73 -19.38 -0.63
N PHE A 181 10.09 -18.26 -1.27
CA PHE A 181 9.89 -18.10 -2.71
C PHE A 181 10.64 -19.15 -3.55
N ALA A 182 11.75 -19.69 -3.05
CA ALA A 182 12.55 -20.70 -3.74
C ALA A 182 11.96 -22.13 -3.65
N GLU A 183 10.97 -22.34 -2.79
CA GLU A 183 10.35 -23.64 -2.53
C GLU A 183 8.96 -23.77 -3.16
N LYS A 184 8.52 -22.75 -3.88
CA LYS A 184 7.18 -22.72 -4.53
C LYS A 184 7.27 -22.14 -5.93
N GLU A 185 6.30 -22.49 -6.75
CA GLU A 185 6.11 -21.88 -8.06
C GLU A 185 5.22 -20.62 -7.93
N GLY A 186 5.47 -19.63 -8.78
CA GLY A 186 4.70 -18.40 -8.79
C GLY A 186 5.35 -17.31 -9.63
N SER A 187 4.64 -16.21 -9.78
CA SER A 187 5.10 -15.03 -10.50
C SER A 187 5.17 -13.83 -9.57
N PHE A 188 6.15 -12.97 -9.81
CA PHE A 188 6.28 -11.68 -9.15
C PHE A 188 6.06 -10.60 -10.19
N THR A 189 5.14 -9.68 -9.91
CA THR A 189 4.98 -8.47 -10.73
C THR A 189 5.51 -7.29 -9.94
N ASN A 190 6.60 -6.73 -10.45
CA ASN A 190 7.22 -5.53 -9.92
C ASN A 190 7.10 -4.39 -10.92
N MET A 191 7.14 -3.16 -10.44
CA MET A 191 7.21 -1.98 -11.30
C MET A 191 8.65 -1.58 -11.53
#